data_7e4a7136cd66585d386aa5f8e378bcdf
#
_entry.id   7e4a7136cd66585d386aa5f8e378bcdf
#
_cell.length_a   1.000
_cell.length_b   1.000
_cell.length_c   1.000
_cell.angle_alpha   90.00
_cell.angle_beta   90.00
_cell.angle_gamma   90.00
#
_symmetry.space_group_name_H-M   'P 1'
#
loop_
_entity.id
_entity.type
_entity.pdbx_description
1 polymer ?
#
loop_
_entity_poly.entity_id
_entity_poly.type
_entity_poly.pdbx_seq_one_letter_code
_entity_poly.pdbx_strand_id
1 'polypeptide(L)'
;MSAEAVPAEPDGRAEYAGVLRFYHLAKHAEWQVDDVPWDALPFVPEGKGAPERQARRRDIWRSVIMQQLQADVFACAMASQLLAAAPDPEARLYYSTMVQDESRHTEAWLRLIGQVGGEGERDPYLDQLAHMFLEADLLEEKVFLMQVFFERLIIPRFKLIAKSAPGTVLEDICLRLAIDDGIHHGAGMAYERVLLQSAGQKVRTRLVEAANTMLPVFAQHVLWRPKAREVIGSLMESRDRERLREELNHGVRLANSLGLDVSDVRMPAG
;
A
#
# COMPACT_ATOMS: atom_id res chain seq x y z
N MET A 1 -5.52 -28.01 29.46
CA MET A 1 -6.74 -27.40 28.88
C MET A 1 -6.76 -27.75 27.41
N SER A 2 -7.66 -28.65 27.03
CA SER A 2 -7.80 -29.16 25.67
C SER A 2 -8.43 -28.08 24.79
N ALA A 3 -7.79 -27.80 23.65
CA ALA A 3 -8.37 -26.94 22.61
C ALA A 3 -9.63 -27.62 22.06
N GLU A 4 -10.77 -27.02 22.29
CA GLU A 4 -12.01 -27.43 21.64
C GLU A 4 -11.91 -27.14 20.12
N ALA A 5 -12.14 -28.18 19.33
CA ALA A 5 -12.20 -28.10 17.89
C ALA A 5 -13.41 -27.23 17.47
N VAL A 6 -13.17 -26.20 16.68
CA VAL A 6 -14.21 -25.39 16.05
C VAL A 6 -15.00 -26.32 15.12
N PRO A 7 -16.34 -26.40 15.23
CA PRO A 7 -17.14 -27.27 14.37
C PRO A 7 -17.07 -26.81 12.92
N ALA A 8 -16.95 -27.77 11.99
CA ALA A 8 -17.03 -27.54 10.56
C ALA A 8 -18.43 -27.02 10.19
N GLU A 9 -18.50 -25.87 9.52
CA GLU A 9 -19.75 -25.26 9.07
C GLU A 9 -20.28 -25.88 7.76
N PRO A 10 -21.59 -25.95 7.56
CA PRO A 10 -22.20 -26.55 6.37
C PRO A 10 -22.26 -25.55 5.20
N ASP A 11 -21.96 -26.10 4.02
CA ASP A 11 -22.26 -25.67 2.64
C ASP A 11 -22.52 -24.19 2.32
N GLY A 12 -21.67 -23.62 1.48
CA GLY A 12 -21.81 -22.32 0.81
C GLY A 12 -21.06 -21.16 1.47
N ARG A 13 -20.70 -21.25 2.76
CA ARG A 13 -19.92 -20.24 3.50
C ARG A 13 -18.41 -20.50 3.54
N ALA A 14 -17.99 -21.70 3.15
CA ALA A 14 -16.57 -22.09 3.18
C ALA A 14 -15.67 -21.20 2.29
N GLU A 15 -16.24 -20.60 1.24
CA GLU A 15 -15.51 -19.76 0.29
C GLU A 15 -15.08 -18.43 0.92
N TYR A 16 -15.92 -17.83 1.77
CA TYR A 16 -15.62 -16.55 2.44
C TYR A 16 -14.86 -16.71 3.78
N ALA A 17 -14.84 -17.91 4.36
CA ALA A 17 -14.10 -18.19 5.61
C ALA A 17 -12.61 -17.82 5.51
N GLY A 18 -12.04 -17.82 4.29
CA GLY A 18 -10.68 -17.34 4.02
C GLY A 18 -10.46 -15.86 4.33
N VAL A 19 -11.49 -15.01 4.21
CA VAL A 19 -11.39 -13.55 4.49
C VAL A 19 -11.55 -13.28 5.98
N LEU A 20 -12.42 -13.99 6.69
CA LEU A 20 -12.65 -13.82 8.12
C LEU A 20 -11.36 -14.00 8.95
N ARG A 21 -10.45 -14.87 8.54
CA ARG A 21 -9.15 -15.00 9.22
C ARG A 21 -8.35 -13.71 9.24
N PHE A 22 -8.44 -12.90 8.19
CA PHE A 22 -7.73 -11.63 8.10
C PHE A 22 -8.34 -10.57 9.02
N TYR A 23 -9.65 -10.59 9.25
CA TYR A 23 -10.28 -9.80 10.30
C TYR A 23 -9.66 -10.10 11.68
N HIS A 24 -9.48 -11.38 12.02
CA HIS A 24 -8.86 -11.76 13.27
C HIS A 24 -7.38 -11.41 13.32
N LEU A 25 -6.65 -11.53 12.21
CA LEU A 25 -5.25 -11.11 12.11
C LEU A 25 -5.11 -9.59 12.29
N ALA A 26 -5.93 -8.78 11.63
CA ALA A 26 -5.92 -7.33 11.78
C ALA A 26 -6.19 -6.90 13.22
N LYS A 27 -7.20 -7.46 13.86
CA LYS A 27 -7.47 -7.21 15.29
C LYS A 27 -6.34 -7.63 16.23
N HIS A 28 -5.60 -8.68 15.89
CA HIS A 28 -4.47 -9.13 16.70
C HIS A 28 -3.22 -8.28 16.49
N ALA A 29 -3.06 -7.72 15.29
CA ALA A 29 -1.96 -6.82 14.93
C ALA A 29 -2.24 -5.35 15.29
N GLU A 30 -3.44 -5.03 15.79
CA GLU A 30 -3.86 -3.65 16.10
C GLU A 30 -2.84 -2.96 17.01
N TRP A 31 -2.51 -1.72 16.67
CA TRP A 31 -1.66 -0.82 17.44
C TRP A 31 -2.34 0.55 17.58
N GLN A 32 -1.87 1.37 18.51
CA GLN A 32 -2.38 2.72 18.69
C GLN A 32 -1.33 3.73 18.21
N VAL A 33 -1.77 4.89 17.69
CA VAL A 33 -0.85 5.94 17.25
C VAL A 33 0.05 6.40 18.41
N ASP A 34 -0.43 6.32 19.65
CA ASP A 34 0.36 6.65 20.85
C ASP A 34 1.43 5.58 21.19
N ASP A 35 1.39 4.39 20.60
CA ASP A 35 2.45 3.37 20.73
C ASP A 35 3.71 3.70 19.92
N VAL A 36 3.63 4.67 19.00
CA VAL A 36 4.77 5.14 18.21
C VAL A 36 5.71 5.94 19.11
N PRO A 37 7.03 5.77 19.03
CA PRO A 37 8.01 6.46 19.90
C PRO A 37 8.18 7.93 19.50
N TRP A 38 7.16 8.76 19.74
CA TRP A 38 7.10 10.16 19.33
C TRP A 38 8.18 11.05 19.90
N ASP A 39 8.87 10.61 20.97
CA ASP A 39 10.03 11.32 21.55
C ASP A 39 11.33 11.03 20.78
N ALA A 40 11.33 10.07 19.87
CA ALA A 40 12.45 9.81 18.97
C ALA A 40 12.57 10.91 17.90
N LEU A 41 13.69 10.93 17.19
CA LEU A 41 13.85 11.81 16.04
C LEU A 41 12.83 11.44 14.94
N PRO A 42 12.21 12.42 14.27
CA PRO A 42 11.21 12.14 13.24
C PRO A 42 11.80 11.40 12.02
N PHE A 43 13.05 11.70 11.65
CA PHE A 43 13.84 11.05 10.61
C PHE A 43 15.33 11.19 10.92
N VAL A 44 16.20 10.52 10.14
CA VAL A 44 17.65 10.52 10.37
C VAL A 44 18.19 11.94 10.51
N PRO A 45 18.95 12.25 11.60
CA PRO A 45 19.53 13.56 11.81
C PRO A 45 20.40 13.99 10.65
N GLU A 46 20.40 15.29 10.43
CA GLU A 46 21.24 15.92 9.44
C GLU A 46 22.71 15.60 9.71
N GLY A 47 23.35 14.92 8.76
CA GLY A 47 24.80 14.69 8.85
C GLY A 47 25.56 16.02 8.83
N LYS A 48 26.83 16.02 9.25
CA LYS A 48 27.73 17.20 9.13
C LYS A 48 27.71 17.70 7.70
N GLY A 49 27.26 18.93 7.46
CA GLY A 49 27.21 19.54 6.12
C GLY A 49 26.75 20.97 6.14
N ALA A 50 26.88 21.66 4.99
CA ALA A 50 26.42 23.04 4.84
C ALA A 50 24.90 23.18 5.10
N PRO A 51 24.41 24.30 5.67
CA PRO A 51 22.99 24.50 5.99
C PRO A 51 22.04 24.24 4.82
N GLU A 52 22.44 24.59 3.60
CA GLU A 52 21.64 24.37 2.39
C GLU A 52 21.44 22.86 2.08
N ARG A 53 22.47 22.04 2.31
CA ARG A 53 22.40 20.57 2.13
C ARG A 53 21.45 19.96 3.17
N GLN A 54 21.47 20.48 4.38
CA GLN A 54 20.59 20.05 5.45
C GLN A 54 19.13 20.41 5.16
N ALA A 55 18.87 21.65 4.72
CA ALA A 55 17.54 22.11 4.32
C ALA A 55 16.97 21.22 3.19
N ARG A 56 17.79 20.93 2.18
CA ARG A 56 17.39 20.06 1.06
C ARG A 56 17.05 18.63 1.50
N ARG A 57 17.81 18.06 2.44
CA ARG A 57 17.48 16.72 3.01
C ARG A 57 16.14 16.72 3.76
N ARG A 58 15.86 17.77 4.54
CA ARG A 58 14.55 17.93 5.19
C ARG A 58 13.43 17.97 4.16
N ASP A 59 13.57 18.75 3.10
CA ASP A 59 12.56 18.85 2.04
C ASP A 59 12.31 17.50 1.35
N ILE A 60 13.35 16.69 1.16
CA ILE A 60 13.21 15.33 0.63
C ILE A 60 12.38 14.47 1.57
N TRP A 61 12.72 14.45 2.87
CA TRP A 61 11.97 13.65 3.84
C TRP A 61 10.53 14.12 3.99
N ARG A 62 10.29 15.44 4.01
CA ARG A 62 8.93 16.00 4.02
C ARG A 62 8.13 15.53 2.80
N SER A 63 8.73 15.52 1.62
CA SER A 63 8.08 15.02 0.42
C SER A 63 7.82 13.51 0.46
N VAL A 64 8.75 12.72 1.03
CA VAL A 64 8.53 11.28 1.25
C VAL A 64 7.36 11.04 2.21
N ILE A 65 7.31 11.74 3.34
CA ILE A 65 6.23 11.63 4.32
C ILE A 65 4.90 12.10 3.71
N MET A 66 4.90 13.19 2.94
CA MET A 66 3.72 13.69 2.25
C MET A 66 3.16 12.69 1.24
N GLN A 67 4.01 11.96 0.52
CA GLN A 67 3.58 10.89 -0.39
C GLN A 67 2.88 9.75 0.36
N GLN A 68 3.36 9.38 1.55
CA GLN A 68 2.71 8.34 2.35
C GLN A 68 1.33 8.84 2.84
N LEU A 69 1.25 10.04 3.42
CA LEU A 69 -0.04 10.63 3.79
C LEU A 69 -1.01 10.65 2.61
N GLN A 70 -0.55 11.06 1.44
CA GLN A 70 -1.38 11.13 0.23
C GLN A 70 -1.90 9.74 -0.18
N ALA A 71 -1.06 8.71 -0.05
CA ALA A 71 -1.43 7.33 -0.33
C ALA A 71 -2.50 6.82 0.66
N ASP A 72 -2.30 7.02 1.96
CA ASP A 72 -3.19 6.47 2.99
C ASP A 72 -4.52 7.23 3.06
N VAL A 73 -4.55 8.51 2.70
CA VAL A 73 -5.82 9.27 2.57
C VAL A 73 -6.71 8.65 1.48
N PHE A 74 -6.17 8.30 0.32
CA PHE A 74 -6.99 7.64 -0.69
C PHE A 74 -7.27 6.17 -0.35
N ALA A 75 -6.33 5.47 0.31
CA ALA A 75 -6.52 4.09 0.76
C ALA A 75 -7.69 3.99 1.75
N CYS A 76 -7.80 4.93 2.70
CA CYS A 76 -8.93 5.02 3.61
C CYS A 76 -10.27 5.20 2.87
N ALA A 77 -10.31 6.08 1.86
CA ALA A 77 -11.49 6.27 1.02
C ALA A 77 -11.84 4.99 0.24
N MET A 78 -10.83 4.30 -0.30
CA MET A 78 -11.01 3.05 -1.02
C MET A 78 -11.49 1.91 -0.13
N ALA A 79 -10.91 1.75 1.08
CA ALA A 79 -11.36 0.78 2.08
C ALA A 79 -12.84 0.99 2.45
N SER A 80 -13.26 2.27 2.56
CA SER A 80 -14.66 2.63 2.82
C SER A 80 -15.59 2.22 1.66
N GLN A 81 -15.15 2.37 0.41
CA GLN A 81 -15.91 1.90 -0.75
C GLN A 81 -15.98 0.37 -0.80
N LEU A 82 -14.88 -0.33 -0.46
CA LEU A 82 -14.84 -1.79 -0.38
C LEU A 82 -15.79 -2.31 0.70
N LEU A 83 -15.80 -1.66 1.88
CA LEU A 83 -16.74 -1.97 2.97
C LEU A 83 -18.20 -1.82 2.52
N ALA A 84 -18.52 -0.75 1.79
CA ALA A 84 -19.88 -0.50 1.29
C ALA A 84 -20.28 -1.49 0.18
N ALA A 85 -19.34 -1.86 -0.69
CA ALA A 85 -19.59 -2.73 -1.84
C ALA A 85 -19.61 -4.23 -1.50
N ALA A 86 -18.91 -4.66 -0.42
CA ALA A 86 -18.85 -6.07 -0.04
C ALA A 86 -20.23 -6.66 0.24
N PRO A 87 -20.64 -7.75 -0.44
CA PRO A 87 -21.98 -8.31 -0.30
C PRO A 87 -22.13 -9.15 0.97
N ASP A 88 -21.06 -9.76 1.46
CA ASP A 88 -21.10 -10.72 2.55
C ASP A 88 -20.65 -10.11 3.90
N PRO A 89 -21.18 -10.61 5.04
CA PRO A 89 -20.86 -10.07 6.35
C PRO A 89 -19.39 -10.25 6.76
N GLU A 90 -18.75 -11.33 6.36
CA GLU A 90 -17.36 -11.66 6.70
C GLU A 90 -16.40 -10.66 6.05
N ALA A 91 -16.61 -10.35 4.76
CA ALA A 91 -15.84 -9.33 4.06
C ALA A 91 -16.09 -7.93 4.66
N ARG A 92 -17.32 -7.61 5.06
CA ARG A 92 -17.64 -6.35 5.75
C ARG A 92 -16.93 -6.23 7.09
N LEU A 93 -16.86 -7.31 7.88
CA LEU A 93 -16.09 -7.30 9.12
C LEU A 93 -14.62 -7.01 8.84
N TYR A 94 -14.03 -7.67 7.85
CA TYR A 94 -12.64 -7.42 7.47
C TYR A 94 -12.43 -5.98 6.96
N TYR A 95 -13.25 -5.49 6.04
CA TYR A 95 -13.09 -4.12 5.53
C TYR A 95 -13.32 -3.05 6.59
N SER A 96 -14.08 -3.33 7.66
CA SER A 96 -14.20 -2.40 8.79
C SER A 96 -12.87 -2.24 9.53
N THR A 97 -12.07 -3.30 9.68
CA THR A 97 -10.72 -3.20 10.24
C THR A 97 -9.77 -2.49 9.29
N MET A 98 -9.85 -2.75 7.98
CA MET A 98 -9.04 -2.04 6.99
C MET A 98 -9.30 -0.52 7.01
N VAL A 99 -10.56 -0.07 7.10
CA VAL A 99 -10.89 1.37 7.26
C VAL A 99 -10.26 1.94 8.53
N GLN A 100 -10.28 1.19 9.64
CA GLN A 100 -9.66 1.60 10.89
C GLN A 100 -8.13 1.68 10.75
N ASP A 101 -7.50 0.71 10.10
CA ASP A 101 -6.06 0.69 9.86
C ASP A 101 -5.62 1.89 9.03
N GLU A 102 -6.28 2.16 7.90
CA GLU A 102 -5.99 3.29 7.02
C GLU A 102 -6.22 4.66 7.68
N SER A 103 -7.22 4.74 8.58
CA SER A 103 -7.46 5.94 9.39
C SER A 103 -6.30 6.18 10.38
N ARG A 104 -5.81 5.13 11.01
CA ARG A 104 -4.67 5.15 11.93
C ARG A 104 -3.37 5.50 11.21
N HIS A 105 -3.14 4.95 10.01
CA HIS A 105 -2.02 5.31 9.15
C HIS A 105 -2.04 6.80 8.82
N THR A 106 -3.19 7.31 8.38
CA THR A 106 -3.40 8.73 8.10
C THR A 106 -3.11 9.61 9.33
N GLU A 107 -3.59 9.23 10.52
CA GLU A 107 -3.34 9.96 11.76
C GLU A 107 -1.84 10.00 12.11
N ALA A 108 -1.14 8.87 11.99
CA ALA A 108 0.31 8.80 12.24
C ALA A 108 1.09 9.72 11.31
N TRP A 109 0.75 9.75 10.02
CA TRP A 109 1.40 10.66 9.06
C TRP A 109 1.11 12.13 9.33
N LEU A 110 -0.14 12.49 9.68
CA LEU A 110 -0.50 13.87 10.04
C LEU A 110 0.29 14.35 11.25
N ARG A 111 0.45 13.49 12.26
CA ARG A 111 1.25 13.81 13.46
C ARG A 111 2.74 13.98 13.11
N LEU A 112 3.29 13.09 12.27
CA LEU A 112 4.68 13.19 11.83
C LEU A 112 4.92 14.44 10.97
N ILE A 113 4.00 14.81 10.07
CA ILE A 113 4.07 16.04 9.27
C ILE A 113 4.14 17.27 10.19
N GLY A 114 3.39 17.31 11.29
CA GLY A 114 3.50 18.34 12.30
C GLY A 114 4.90 18.45 12.92
N GLN A 115 5.55 17.32 13.21
CA GLN A 115 6.91 17.29 13.76
C GLN A 115 8.00 17.74 12.78
N VAL A 116 7.82 17.46 11.48
CA VAL A 116 8.82 17.82 10.46
C VAL A 116 8.66 19.24 9.90
N GLY A 117 7.75 20.02 10.46
CA GLY A 117 7.57 21.41 10.12
C GLY A 117 6.67 21.66 8.90
N GLY A 118 5.71 20.80 8.66
CA GLY A 118 4.65 20.97 7.67
C GLY A 118 4.76 20.06 6.43
N GLU A 119 3.84 20.27 5.50
CA GLU A 119 3.67 19.45 4.29
C GLU A 119 4.88 19.54 3.35
N GLY A 120 5.12 18.44 2.65
CA GLY A 120 6.04 18.34 1.54
C GLY A 120 5.36 18.51 0.19
N GLU A 121 6.06 18.21 -0.88
CA GLU A 121 5.52 18.25 -2.23
C GLU A 121 4.62 17.04 -2.51
N ARG A 122 3.44 17.28 -3.10
CA ARG A 122 2.50 16.23 -3.50
C ARG A 122 2.99 15.51 -4.75
N ASP A 123 2.66 14.24 -4.84
CA ASP A 123 2.98 13.38 -5.98
C ASP A 123 1.77 13.32 -6.94
N PRO A 124 1.87 13.86 -8.17
CA PRO A 124 0.76 13.87 -9.11
C PRO A 124 0.37 12.47 -9.61
N TYR A 125 1.28 11.50 -9.54
CA TYR A 125 0.99 10.12 -9.94
C TYR A 125 0.17 9.38 -8.88
N LEU A 126 0.34 9.72 -7.59
CA LEU A 126 -0.57 9.24 -6.55
C LEU A 126 -1.99 9.80 -6.71
N ASP A 127 -2.13 11.06 -7.09
CA ASP A 127 -3.44 11.64 -7.41
C ASP A 127 -4.09 10.92 -8.60
N GLN A 128 -3.31 10.56 -9.61
CA GLN A 128 -3.78 9.79 -10.76
C GLN A 128 -4.19 8.36 -10.37
N LEU A 129 -3.39 7.68 -9.54
CA LEU A 129 -3.73 6.35 -9.02
C LEU A 129 -5.01 6.38 -8.18
N ALA A 130 -5.13 7.37 -7.28
CA ALA A 130 -6.31 7.56 -6.46
C ALA A 130 -7.57 7.73 -7.31
N HIS A 131 -7.51 8.54 -8.37
CA HIS A 131 -8.62 8.71 -9.30
C HIS A 131 -9.00 7.38 -9.96
N MET A 132 -8.04 6.65 -10.50
CA MET A 132 -8.29 5.34 -11.14
C MET A 132 -8.97 4.34 -10.19
N PHE A 133 -8.52 4.29 -8.93
CA PHE A 133 -9.04 3.32 -7.94
C PHE A 133 -10.44 3.70 -7.46
N LEU A 134 -10.66 4.97 -7.13
CA LEU A 134 -11.92 5.45 -6.60
C LEU A 134 -13.04 5.43 -7.66
N GLU A 135 -12.70 5.62 -8.93
CA GLU A 135 -13.63 5.58 -10.08
C GLU A 135 -13.89 4.16 -10.61
N ALA A 136 -13.16 3.15 -10.13
CA ALA A 136 -13.46 1.76 -10.51
C ALA A 136 -14.89 1.38 -10.09
N ASP A 137 -15.65 0.75 -10.99
CA ASP A 137 -17.07 0.44 -10.74
C ASP A 137 -17.29 -0.95 -10.14
N LEU A 138 -16.40 -1.90 -10.44
CA LEU A 138 -16.54 -3.29 -10.02
C LEU A 138 -15.83 -3.55 -8.69
N LEU A 139 -16.43 -4.38 -7.85
CA LEU A 139 -15.80 -4.83 -6.60
C LEU A 139 -14.48 -5.54 -6.87
N GLU A 140 -14.45 -6.45 -7.85
CA GLU A 140 -13.26 -7.17 -8.29
C GLU A 140 -12.15 -6.20 -8.72
N GLU A 141 -12.48 -5.16 -9.45
CA GLU A 141 -11.50 -4.16 -9.90
C GLU A 141 -10.92 -3.37 -8.72
N LYS A 142 -11.76 -2.99 -7.74
CA LYS A 142 -11.33 -2.30 -6.53
C LYS A 142 -10.38 -3.17 -5.68
N VAL A 143 -10.76 -4.42 -5.43
CA VAL A 143 -9.94 -5.39 -4.69
C VAL A 143 -8.61 -5.61 -5.41
N PHE A 144 -8.68 -5.81 -6.72
CA PHE A 144 -7.52 -6.09 -7.56
C PHE A 144 -6.52 -4.93 -7.58
N LEU A 145 -6.98 -3.71 -7.86
CA LEU A 145 -6.11 -2.53 -7.94
C LEU A 145 -5.51 -2.18 -6.57
N MET A 146 -6.34 -2.15 -5.53
CA MET A 146 -5.89 -1.74 -4.20
C MET A 146 -5.09 -2.85 -3.52
N GLN A 147 -5.73 -4.00 -3.25
CA GLN A 147 -5.14 -4.98 -2.35
C GLN A 147 -4.19 -5.96 -3.05
N VAL A 148 -4.48 -6.36 -4.31
CA VAL A 148 -3.59 -7.29 -5.03
C VAL A 148 -2.34 -6.58 -5.52
N PHE A 149 -2.47 -5.35 -6.05
CA PHE A 149 -1.34 -4.60 -6.60
C PHE A 149 -0.78 -3.56 -5.65
N PHE A 150 -1.53 -2.50 -5.33
CA PHE A 150 -0.99 -1.33 -4.64
C PHE A 150 -0.38 -1.70 -3.29
N GLU A 151 -1.13 -2.38 -2.43
CA GLU A 151 -0.64 -2.85 -1.12
C GLU A 151 0.63 -3.72 -1.25
N ARG A 152 0.64 -4.62 -2.22
CA ARG A 152 1.81 -5.46 -2.47
C ARG A 152 3.03 -4.66 -2.90
N LEU A 153 2.83 -3.63 -3.72
CA LEU A 153 3.91 -2.82 -4.30
C LEU A 153 4.43 -1.76 -3.32
N ILE A 154 3.63 -1.34 -2.34
CA ILE A 154 4.04 -0.35 -1.34
C ILE A 154 4.87 -0.95 -0.19
N ILE A 155 4.64 -2.20 0.20
CA ILE A 155 5.36 -2.88 1.30
C ILE A 155 6.90 -2.81 1.17
N PRO A 156 7.52 -3.13 0.02
CA PRO A 156 8.96 -3.01 -0.14
C PRO A 156 9.45 -1.58 0.05
N ARG A 157 8.63 -0.59 -0.28
CA ARG A 157 8.93 0.83 -0.11
C ARG A 157 8.96 1.21 1.37
N PHE A 158 7.98 0.79 2.17
CA PHE A 158 8.02 1.00 3.62
C PHE A 158 9.28 0.39 4.24
N LYS A 159 9.62 -0.84 3.88
CA LYS A 159 10.86 -1.50 4.35
C LYS A 159 12.13 -0.73 3.94
N LEU A 160 12.15 -0.14 2.76
CA LEU A 160 13.26 0.68 2.29
C LEU A 160 13.36 1.99 3.07
N ILE A 161 12.23 2.67 3.30
CA ILE A 161 12.17 3.91 4.10
C ILE A 161 12.63 3.62 5.53
N ALA A 162 12.09 2.59 6.18
CA ALA A 162 12.49 2.16 7.51
C ALA A 162 14.01 1.92 7.61
N LYS A 163 14.56 1.14 6.69
CA LYS A 163 16.02 0.89 6.62
C LYS A 163 16.83 2.17 6.44
N SER A 164 16.28 3.18 5.78
CA SER A 164 16.95 4.46 5.52
C SER A 164 16.85 5.46 6.69
N ALA A 165 16.01 5.16 7.69
CA ALA A 165 15.73 6.02 8.83
C ALA A 165 15.79 5.25 10.17
N PRO A 166 16.88 4.53 10.48
CA PRO A 166 16.95 3.66 11.67
C PRO A 166 16.88 4.46 12.97
N GLY A 167 16.13 3.95 13.96
CA GLY A 167 15.96 4.55 15.29
C GLY A 167 15.07 5.79 15.30
N THR A 168 14.23 5.99 14.27
CA THR A 168 13.37 7.18 14.14
C THR A 168 11.88 6.82 14.21
N VAL A 169 11.05 7.85 14.43
CA VAL A 169 9.58 7.74 14.31
C VAL A 169 9.17 7.17 12.95
N LEU A 170 9.83 7.63 11.89
CA LEU A 170 9.57 7.19 10.52
C LEU A 170 9.83 5.70 10.31
N GLU A 171 10.90 5.13 10.93
CA GLU A 171 11.15 3.69 10.90
C GLU A 171 10.00 2.92 11.54
N ASP A 172 9.60 3.29 12.75
CA ASP A 172 8.57 2.58 13.52
C ASP A 172 7.23 2.59 12.76
N ILE A 173 6.80 3.75 12.28
CA ILE A 173 5.57 3.86 11.47
C ILE A 173 5.66 2.93 10.26
N CYS A 174 6.70 3.03 9.44
CA CYS A 174 6.83 2.23 8.22
C CYS A 174 6.86 0.72 8.48
N LEU A 175 7.41 0.27 9.61
CA LEU A 175 7.41 -1.15 9.96
C LEU A 175 6.02 -1.64 10.38
N ARG A 176 5.23 -0.84 11.09
CA ARG A 176 3.84 -1.14 11.44
C ARG A 176 2.96 -1.21 10.21
N LEU A 177 3.02 -0.20 9.35
CA LEU A 177 2.26 -0.16 8.10
C LEU A 177 2.60 -1.35 7.19
N ALA A 178 3.86 -1.74 7.10
CA ALA A 178 4.25 -2.92 6.30
C ALA A 178 3.64 -4.24 6.81
N ILE A 179 3.25 -4.32 8.10
CA ILE A 179 2.53 -5.46 8.66
C ILE A 179 1.06 -5.39 8.28
N ASP A 180 0.41 -4.24 8.48
CA ASP A 180 -1.00 -4.03 8.17
C ASP A 180 -1.26 -4.24 6.68
N ASP A 181 -0.47 -3.62 5.78
CA ASP A 181 -0.57 -3.80 4.33
C ASP A 181 -0.30 -5.26 3.89
N GLY A 182 0.55 -5.98 4.63
CA GLY A 182 0.73 -7.41 4.43
C GLY A 182 -0.54 -8.22 4.69
N ILE A 183 -1.33 -7.82 5.69
CA ILE A 183 -2.65 -8.40 6.00
C ILE A 183 -3.65 -7.99 4.92
N HIS A 184 -3.65 -6.71 4.52
CA HIS A 184 -4.52 -6.17 3.47
C HIS A 184 -4.31 -6.90 2.14
N HIS A 185 -3.05 -7.02 1.71
CA HIS A 185 -2.70 -7.78 0.50
C HIS A 185 -3.13 -9.24 0.57
N GLY A 186 -2.86 -9.90 1.71
CA GLY A 186 -3.25 -11.30 1.92
C GLY A 186 -4.75 -11.53 1.83
N ALA A 187 -5.54 -10.63 2.43
CA ALA A 187 -6.99 -10.63 2.35
C ALA A 187 -7.48 -10.40 0.92
N GLY A 188 -6.92 -9.40 0.24
CA GLY A 188 -7.22 -9.11 -1.15
C GLY A 188 -6.99 -10.30 -2.07
N MET A 189 -5.84 -10.98 -1.94
CA MET A 189 -5.54 -12.19 -2.70
C MET A 189 -6.51 -13.34 -2.43
N ALA A 190 -6.98 -13.48 -1.19
CA ALA A 190 -7.96 -14.50 -0.83
C ALA A 190 -9.34 -14.17 -1.40
N TYR A 191 -9.78 -12.92 -1.24
CA TYR A 191 -11.09 -12.48 -1.67
C TYR A 191 -11.21 -12.41 -3.20
N GLU A 192 -10.19 -11.92 -3.88
CA GLU A 192 -10.15 -11.85 -5.34
C GLU A 192 -10.26 -13.23 -5.98
N ARG A 193 -9.64 -14.25 -5.38
CA ARG A 193 -9.83 -15.66 -5.86
C ARG A 193 -11.28 -16.10 -5.82
N VAL A 194 -12.02 -15.72 -4.78
CA VAL A 194 -13.44 -16.04 -4.65
C VAL A 194 -14.27 -15.29 -5.69
N LEU A 195 -14.06 -13.99 -5.81
CA LEU A 195 -14.75 -13.13 -6.78
C LEU A 195 -14.54 -13.63 -8.21
N LEU A 196 -13.32 -14.04 -8.54
CA LEU A 196 -12.97 -14.54 -9.87
C LEU A 196 -13.55 -15.92 -10.21
N GLN A 197 -14.06 -16.71 -9.25
CA GLN A 197 -14.72 -17.99 -9.54
C GLN A 197 -15.99 -17.77 -10.36
N SER A 198 -16.74 -16.73 -10.07
CA SER A 198 -17.97 -16.36 -10.77
C SER A 198 -17.77 -15.31 -11.86
N ALA A 199 -16.58 -14.72 -11.96
CA ALA A 199 -16.29 -13.64 -12.92
C ALA A 199 -16.25 -14.14 -14.36
N GLY A 200 -17.09 -13.54 -15.22
CA GLY A 200 -17.08 -13.77 -16.65
C GLY A 200 -15.86 -13.15 -17.35
N GLN A 201 -15.65 -13.55 -18.62
CA GLN A 201 -14.51 -13.05 -19.42
C GLN A 201 -14.42 -11.52 -19.50
N LYS A 202 -15.56 -10.83 -19.55
CA LYS A 202 -15.59 -9.36 -19.60
C LYS A 202 -14.96 -8.72 -18.37
N VAL A 203 -15.22 -9.25 -17.16
CA VAL A 203 -14.61 -8.79 -15.93
C VAL A 203 -13.11 -9.04 -15.96
N ARG A 204 -12.69 -10.26 -16.31
CA ARG A 204 -11.25 -10.61 -16.41
C ARG A 204 -10.48 -9.72 -17.38
N THR A 205 -11.05 -9.43 -18.56
CA THR A 205 -10.45 -8.51 -19.53
C THR A 205 -10.30 -7.11 -18.94
N ARG A 206 -11.32 -6.61 -18.24
CA ARG A 206 -11.27 -5.29 -17.59
C ARG A 206 -10.18 -5.21 -16.52
N LEU A 207 -10.00 -6.26 -15.70
CA LEU A 207 -8.93 -6.31 -14.70
C LEU A 207 -7.53 -6.26 -15.34
N VAL A 208 -7.33 -6.98 -16.44
CA VAL A 208 -6.07 -6.94 -17.21
C VAL A 208 -5.82 -5.53 -17.75
N GLU A 209 -6.82 -4.88 -18.33
CA GLU A 209 -6.74 -3.50 -18.84
C GLU A 209 -6.42 -2.52 -17.71
N ALA A 210 -7.09 -2.64 -16.55
CA ALA A 210 -6.86 -1.82 -15.37
C ALA A 210 -5.41 -1.97 -14.86
N ALA A 211 -4.89 -3.20 -14.74
CA ALA A 211 -3.51 -3.46 -14.36
C ALA A 211 -2.51 -2.84 -15.36
N ASN A 212 -2.72 -3.05 -16.66
CA ASN A 212 -1.83 -2.52 -17.71
C ASN A 212 -1.83 -0.98 -17.75
N THR A 213 -2.90 -0.34 -17.29
CA THR A 213 -2.98 1.12 -17.17
C THR A 213 -2.34 1.61 -15.88
N MET A 214 -2.56 0.93 -14.77
CA MET A 214 -2.08 1.31 -13.44
C MET A 214 -0.57 1.15 -13.28
N LEU A 215 0.00 0.03 -13.72
CA LEU A 215 1.41 -0.30 -13.49
C LEU A 215 2.40 0.75 -14.04
N PRO A 216 2.23 1.34 -15.24
CA PRO A 216 3.09 2.43 -15.70
C PRO A 216 2.98 3.69 -14.83
N VAL A 217 1.79 4.03 -14.34
CA VAL A 217 1.58 5.19 -13.44
C VAL A 217 2.25 4.92 -12.10
N PHE A 218 2.10 3.72 -11.55
CA PHE A 218 2.80 3.32 -10.33
C PHE A 218 4.33 3.37 -10.50
N ALA A 219 4.85 2.92 -11.63
CA ALA A 219 6.29 3.04 -11.93
C ALA A 219 6.74 4.50 -11.94
N GLN A 220 5.94 5.42 -12.50
CA GLN A 220 6.23 6.86 -12.47
C GLN A 220 6.19 7.41 -11.04
N HIS A 221 5.20 7.01 -10.22
CA HIS A 221 5.14 7.36 -8.81
C HIS A 221 6.42 6.96 -8.07
N VAL A 222 6.87 5.71 -8.20
CA VAL A 222 8.09 5.25 -7.53
C VAL A 222 9.35 5.98 -8.02
N LEU A 223 9.40 6.33 -9.30
CA LEU A 223 10.51 7.06 -9.91
C LEU A 223 10.44 8.57 -9.70
N TRP A 224 9.28 9.11 -9.29
CA TRP A 224 9.09 10.54 -9.15
C TRP A 224 9.86 11.11 -7.96
N ARG A 225 10.69 12.13 -8.21
CA ARG A 225 11.58 12.78 -7.25
C ARG A 225 11.73 14.26 -7.60
N PRO A 226 10.72 15.11 -7.35
CA PRO A 226 10.71 16.48 -7.87
C PRO A 226 11.92 17.31 -7.45
N LYS A 227 12.27 17.31 -6.15
CA LYS A 227 13.42 18.06 -5.62
C LYS A 227 14.68 17.21 -5.47
N ALA A 228 14.53 15.88 -5.44
CA ALA A 228 15.64 14.96 -5.31
C ALA A 228 16.25 14.55 -6.63
N ARG A 229 15.59 14.85 -7.77
CA ARG A 229 16.05 14.43 -9.10
C ARG A 229 17.50 14.85 -9.40
N GLU A 230 17.93 16.01 -8.89
CA GLU A 230 19.31 16.47 -9.00
C GLU A 230 20.29 15.75 -8.05
N VAL A 231 19.79 15.17 -6.92
CA VAL A 231 20.64 14.49 -5.92
C VAL A 231 20.55 12.98 -6.06
N ILE A 232 19.36 12.45 -6.32
CA ILE A 232 19.07 11.01 -6.38
C ILE A 232 19.14 10.49 -7.82
N GLY A 233 18.96 11.34 -8.82
CA GLY A 233 19.17 10.97 -10.22
C GLY A 233 20.58 10.48 -10.50
N SER A 234 21.55 10.95 -9.71
CA SER A 234 22.92 10.43 -9.68
C SER A 234 23.10 9.19 -8.79
N LEU A 235 22.13 8.86 -7.92
CA LEU A 235 22.19 7.75 -6.96
C LEU A 235 21.25 6.58 -7.32
N MET A 236 20.27 6.79 -8.21
CA MET A 236 19.51 5.67 -8.80
C MET A 236 20.40 5.01 -9.87
N GLU A 237 21.19 4.08 -9.43
CA GLU A 237 21.95 3.20 -10.31
C GLU A 237 20.99 2.38 -11.18
N SER A 238 21.47 1.88 -12.31
CA SER A 238 20.75 0.92 -13.15
C SER A 238 20.15 -0.26 -12.36
N ARG A 239 20.77 -0.64 -11.24
CA ARG A 239 20.30 -1.64 -10.29
C ARG A 239 18.97 -1.29 -9.62
N ASP A 240 18.72 -0.02 -9.30
CA ASP A 240 17.47 0.37 -8.61
C ASP A 240 16.28 0.31 -9.57
N ARG A 241 16.50 0.66 -10.83
CA ARG A 241 15.47 0.53 -11.89
C ARG A 241 15.17 -0.94 -12.20
N GLU A 242 16.19 -1.78 -12.24
CA GLU A 242 16.03 -3.22 -12.45
C GLU A 242 15.28 -3.85 -11.29
N ARG A 243 15.62 -3.51 -10.05
CA ARG A 243 14.91 -3.97 -8.86
C ARG A 243 13.45 -3.54 -8.86
N LEU A 244 13.17 -2.29 -9.21
CA LEU A 244 11.78 -1.82 -9.35
C LEU A 244 11.04 -2.62 -10.41
N ARG A 245 11.67 -2.88 -11.57
CA ARG A 245 11.08 -3.72 -12.61
C ARG A 245 10.77 -5.13 -12.10
N GLU A 246 11.67 -5.73 -11.34
CA GLU A 246 11.46 -7.05 -10.72
C GLU A 246 10.30 -7.05 -9.73
N GLU A 247 10.16 -6.00 -8.93
CA GLU A 247 9.04 -5.84 -7.99
C GLU A 247 7.71 -5.68 -8.72
N LEU A 248 7.64 -4.85 -9.77
CA LEU A 248 6.46 -4.70 -10.61
C LEU A 248 6.08 -6.00 -11.32
N ASN A 249 7.05 -6.71 -11.89
CA ASN A 249 6.82 -8.01 -12.53
C ASN A 249 6.45 -9.09 -11.51
N HIS A 250 6.81 -8.95 -10.23
CA HIS A 250 6.28 -9.82 -9.18
C HIS A 250 4.76 -9.62 -9.01
N GLY A 251 4.27 -8.37 -9.01
CA GLY A 251 2.84 -8.07 -9.02
C GLY A 251 2.14 -8.69 -10.23
N VAL A 252 2.74 -8.59 -11.43
CA VAL A 252 2.24 -9.26 -12.65
C VAL A 252 2.11 -10.76 -12.46
N ARG A 253 3.15 -11.42 -11.91
CA ARG A 253 3.09 -12.87 -11.63
C ARG A 253 1.97 -13.24 -10.63
N LEU A 254 1.70 -12.39 -9.64
CA LEU A 254 0.57 -12.61 -8.73
C LEU A 254 -0.77 -12.53 -9.46
N ALA A 255 -0.98 -11.53 -10.32
CA ALA A 255 -2.18 -11.41 -11.14
C ALA A 255 -2.34 -12.65 -12.05
N ASN A 256 -1.24 -13.08 -12.69
CA ASN A 256 -1.25 -14.26 -13.55
C ASN A 256 -1.56 -15.55 -12.76
N SER A 257 -1.18 -15.61 -11.48
CA SER A 257 -1.57 -16.73 -10.58
C SER A 257 -3.07 -16.76 -10.25
N LEU A 258 -3.79 -15.67 -10.49
CA LEU A 258 -5.25 -15.56 -10.42
C LEU A 258 -5.94 -15.91 -11.75
N GLY A 259 -5.18 -16.32 -12.76
CA GLY A 259 -5.68 -16.63 -14.10
C GLY A 259 -5.97 -15.40 -14.96
N LEU A 260 -5.26 -14.28 -14.67
CA LEU A 260 -5.31 -13.05 -15.46
C LEU A 260 -4.03 -12.95 -16.30
N ASP A 261 -4.17 -12.64 -17.58
CA ASP A 261 -3.02 -12.54 -18.50
C ASP A 261 -2.51 -11.10 -18.58
N VAL A 262 -1.89 -10.64 -17.49
CA VAL A 262 -1.28 -9.30 -17.39
C VAL A 262 0.12 -9.34 -18.01
N SER A 263 0.41 -8.38 -18.89
CA SER A 263 1.71 -8.27 -19.55
C SER A 263 2.79 -7.73 -18.63
N ASP A 264 4.05 -8.10 -18.89
CA ASP A 264 5.20 -7.52 -18.19
C ASP A 264 5.26 -5.99 -18.32
N VAL A 265 5.67 -5.35 -17.24
CA VAL A 265 5.69 -3.89 -17.17
C VAL A 265 6.78 -3.31 -18.06
N ARG A 266 6.40 -2.40 -18.94
CA ARG A 266 7.34 -1.56 -19.67
C ARG A 266 7.72 -0.36 -18.80
N MET A 267 8.98 -0.34 -18.35
CA MET A 267 9.49 0.79 -17.58
C MET A 267 9.45 2.08 -18.41
N PRO A 268 9.04 3.22 -17.81
CA PRO A 268 9.12 4.52 -18.48
C PRO A 268 10.54 4.79 -18.97
N ALA A 269 10.67 5.42 -20.14
CA ALA A 269 11.96 5.92 -20.60
C ALA A 269 12.50 6.92 -19.59
N GLY A 270 13.79 6.82 -19.27
CA GLY A 270 14.47 7.66 -18.27
C GLY A 270 14.67 9.10 -18.73
#